data_75435f034c4450cedcb6d55bfaaf9180
#
_entry.id   75435f034c4450cedcb6d55bfaaf9180
#
_cell.length_a   1.000
_cell.length_b   1.000
_cell.length_c   1.000
_cell.angle_alpha   90.00
_cell.angle_beta   90.00
_cell.angle_gamma   90.00
#
_symmetry.space_group_name_H-M   'P 1'
#
loop_
_entity.id
_entity.type
_entity.pdbx_description
1 polymer ?
#
loop_
_entity_poly.entity_id
_entity_poly.type
_entity_poly.pdbx_seq_one_letter_code
_entity_poly.pdbx_strand_id
1 'polypeptide(L)'
;MAKGRKVINNHWVFDVKPDGCKCTHLVVKGFSQVEGIDFDQVFSPVVQFETVCLMLALASIGNWHIEGLDVRSTYLYGKLDEEIYMKQPKGFAVKGQEHKVLHLKYGLYGLKQAGLAWWETLNKSMKDLGFECLKSDASIFLYKRKGTTTVVAIVYIDDALFCGPDIKTIKEIKAAFMKHWECRDLGPAKEFLHMNIQ
;
A
#
# COMPACT_ATOMS: atom_id res chain seq x y z
N MET A 1 5.34 -10.64 -27.44
CA MET A 1 5.82 -9.35 -26.90
C MET A 1 5.50 -8.26 -27.92
N ALA A 2 4.84 -7.19 -27.52
CA ALA A 2 4.53 -6.09 -28.45
C ALA A 2 5.81 -5.42 -28.94
N LYS A 3 5.79 -4.93 -30.19
CA LYS A 3 6.94 -4.34 -30.86
C LYS A 3 7.40 -3.07 -30.12
N GLY A 4 8.67 -2.99 -29.72
CA GLY A 4 9.26 -1.83 -29.02
C GLY A 4 9.32 -1.94 -27.47
N ARG A 5 8.71 -2.95 -26.86
CA ARG A 5 8.75 -3.16 -25.42
C ARG A 5 10.08 -3.79 -24.97
N LYS A 6 10.66 -3.26 -23.89
CA LYS A 6 11.85 -3.83 -23.25
C LYS A 6 11.46 -4.86 -22.20
N VAL A 7 12.30 -5.88 -22.04
CA VAL A 7 12.17 -6.85 -20.92
C VAL A 7 12.96 -6.30 -19.74
N ILE A 8 12.29 -6.05 -18.64
CA ILE A 8 12.88 -5.52 -17.42
C ILE A 8 13.53 -6.64 -16.61
N ASN A 9 14.70 -6.37 -16.06
CA ASN A 9 15.39 -7.31 -15.16
C ASN A 9 14.82 -7.20 -13.74
N ASN A 10 15.10 -8.22 -12.93
CA ASN A 10 14.78 -8.28 -11.52
C ASN A 10 15.96 -8.83 -10.70
N HIS A 11 15.83 -8.76 -9.39
CA HIS A 11 16.75 -9.38 -8.45
C HIS A 11 16.03 -9.71 -7.15
N TRP A 12 16.61 -10.61 -6.37
CA TRP A 12 16.15 -10.93 -5.03
C TRP A 12 16.83 -10.00 -4.02
N VAL A 13 16.04 -9.46 -3.11
CA VAL A 13 16.48 -8.71 -1.93
C VAL A 13 16.20 -9.59 -0.72
N PHE A 14 17.22 -9.83 0.08
CA PHE A 14 17.14 -10.60 1.31
C PHE A 14 17.33 -9.65 2.47
N ASP A 15 16.46 -9.73 3.45
CA ASP A 15 16.48 -8.90 4.65
C ASP A 15 16.20 -9.72 5.90
N VAL A 16 16.67 -9.26 7.05
CA VAL A 16 16.39 -9.85 8.35
C VAL A 16 15.82 -8.78 9.23
N LYS A 17 14.54 -8.93 9.59
CA LYS A 17 13.84 -8.00 10.48
C LYS A 17 14.46 -8.01 11.90
N PRO A 18 14.24 -6.97 12.72
CA PRO A 18 14.75 -6.90 14.09
C PRO A 18 14.33 -8.09 14.98
N ASP A 19 13.19 -8.72 14.68
CA ASP A 19 12.70 -9.91 15.36
C ASP A 19 13.38 -11.22 14.88
N GLY A 20 14.38 -11.11 13.99
CA GLY A 20 15.08 -12.25 13.39
C GLY A 20 14.36 -12.93 12.22
N CYS A 21 13.17 -12.46 11.84
CA CYS A 21 12.41 -12.99 10.72
C CYS A 21 13.15 -12.69 9.39
N LYS A 22 13.38 -13.73 8.59
CA LYS A 22 14.02 -13.60 7.27
C LYS A 22 12.97 -13.27 6.22
N CYS A 23 13.17 -12.17 5.53
CA CYS A 23 12.32 -11.70 4.44
C CYS A 23 13.03 -11.81 3.10
N THR A 24 12.27 -12.10 2.05
CA THR A 24 12.80 -12.17 0.68
C THR A 24 11.83 -11.48 -0.25
N HIS A 25 12.31 -10.49 -0.99
CA HIS A 25 11.51 -9.73 -1.93
C HIS A 25 12.07 -9.88 -3.35
N LEU A 26 11.19 -10.17 -4.30
CA LEU A 26 11.50 -10.04 -5.71
C LEU A 26 11.30 -8.57 -6.11
N VAL A 27 12.37 -7.93 -6.59
CA VAL A 27 12.37 -6.51 -6.93
C VAL A 27 12.70 -6.31 -8.40
N VAL A 28 11.84 -5.56 -9.10
CA VAL A 28 12.04 -5.18 -10.49
C VAL A 28 13.04 -4.04 -10.58
N LYS A 29 13.93 -4.06 -11.57
CA LYS A 29 14.86 -2.95 -11.83
C LYS A 29 14.15 -1.81 -12.59
N GLY A 30 13.22 -1.14 -11.93
CA GLY A 30 12.36 -0.10 -12.50
C GLY A 30 13.09 1.14 -13.01
N PHE A 31 14.35 1.35 -12.61
CA PHE A 31 15.20 2.42 -13.19
C PHE A 31 15.41 2.25 -14.70
N SER A 32 15.18 1.05 -15.25
CA SER A 32 15.28 0.78 -16.69
C SER A 32 13.96 1.02 -17.44
N GLN A 33 12.88 1.38 -16.77
CA GLN A 33 11.60 1.73 -17.38
C GLN A 33 11.69 3.07 -18.10
N VAL A 34 11.00 3.16 -19.25
CA VAL A 34 10.96 4.33 -20.12
C VAL A 34 9.60 4.99 -20.00
N GLU A 35 9.58 6.28 -19.68
CA GLU A 35 8.38 7.10 -19.65
C GLU A 35 7.71 7.17 -21.02
N GLY A 36 6.37 7.18 -21.05
CA GLY A 36 5.57 7.13 -22.28
C GLY A 36 5.53 5.76 -22.96
N ILE A 37 6.28 4.75 -22.43
CA ILE A 37 6.27 3.36 -22.92
C ILE A 37 5.89 2.40 -21.80
N ASP A 38 6.62 2.40 -20.69
CA ASP A 38 6.45 1.46 -19.59
C ASP A 38 5.58 2.05 -18.46
N PHE A 39 5.44 3.37 -18.41
CA PHE A 39 4.58 4.08 -17.46
C PHE A 39 4.33 5.51 -17.98
N ASP A 40 3.17 6.07 -17.64
CA ASP A 40 2.83 7.47 -17.93
C ASP A 40 2.82 8.31 -16.65
N GLN A 41 2.33 7.74 -15.55
CA GLN A 41 2.23 8.42 -14.26
C GLN A 41 2.87 7.56 -13.15
N VAL A 42 3.51 8.25 -12.20
CA VAL A 42 4.18 7.59 -11.07
C VAL A 42 3.80 8.21 -9.72
N PHE A 43 3.19 9.40 -9.73
CA PHE A 43 2.87 10.09 -8.49
C PHE A 43 1.83 9.29 -7.70
N SER A 44 2.23 8.84 -6.53
CA SER A 44 1.37 8.23 -5.53
C SER A 44 1.27 9.15 -4.32
N PRO A 45 0.07 9.49 -3.86
CA PRO A 45 -0.08 10.23 -2.61
C PRO A 45 0.59 9.48 -1.46
N VAL A 46 1.32 10.23 -0.66
CA VAL A 46 1.91 9.75 0.59
C VAL A 46 1.53 10.75 1.67
N VAL A 47 1.09 10.27 2.83
CA VAL A 47 0.67 11.15 3.93
C VAL A 47 1.81 12.08 4.34
N GLN A 48 1.49 13.35 4.51
CA GLN A 48 2.44 14.35 4.98
C GLN A 48 2.67 14.17 6.49
N PHE A 49 3.91 14.33 6.93
CA PHE A 49 4.28 14.17 8.34
C PHE A 49 3.48 15.10 9.25
N GLU A 50 3.28 16.34 8.83
CA GLU A 50 2.50 17.35 9.54
C GLU A 50 1.04 16.93 9.68
N THR A 51 0.47 16.27 8.66
CA THR A 51 -0.90 15.75 8.72
C THR A 51 -1.01 14.63 9.75
N VAL A 52 -0.02 13.73 9.81
CA VAL A 52 0.01 12.67 10.85
C VAL A 52 0.07 13.28 12.25
N CYS A 53 0.98 14.23 12.48
CA CYS A 53 1.11 14.92 13.78
C CYS A 53 -0.19 15.64 14.18
N LEU A 54 -0.83 16.34 13.24
CA LEU A 54 -2.12 16.99 13.47
C LEU A 54 -3.20 15.98 13.85
N MET A 55 -3.29 14.88 13.14
CA MET A 55 -4.30 13.86 13.40
C MET A 55 -4.10 13.17 14.76
N LEU A 56 -2.85 12.87 15.12
CA LEU A 56 -2.52 12.33 16.45
C LEU A 56 -2.83 13.33 17.58
N ALA A 57 -2.56 14.63 17.37
CA ALA A 57 -2.93 15.67 18.32
C ALA A 57 -4.46 15.78 18.48
N LEU A 58 -5.22 15.75 17.39
CA LEU A 58 -6.69 15.75 17.44
C LEU A 58 -7.23 14.50 18.15
N ALA A 59 -6.64 13.34 17.89
CA ALA A 59 -7.01 12.10 18.56
C ALA A 59 -6.74 12.17 20.07
N SER A 60 -5.62 12.76 20.48
CA SER A 60 -5.29 13.00 21.90
C SER A 60 -6.28 13.95 22.56
N ILE A 61 -6.58 15.11 21.95
CA ILE A 61 -7.54 16.09 22.46
C ILE A 61 -8.94 15.47 22.57
N GLY A 62 -9.34 14.67 21.56
CA GLY A 62 -10.63 14.01 21.52
C GLY A 62 -10.73 12.73 22.34
N ASN A 63 -9.65 12.32 23.00
CA ASN A 63 -9.54 11.02 23.68
C ASN A 63 -9.99 9.85 22.80
N TRP A 64 -9.52 9.83 21.55
CA TRP A 64 -9.86 8.83 20.55
C TRP A 64 -9.03 7.56 20.70
N HIS A 65 -9.61 6.45 20.31
CA HIS A 65 -8.87 5.20 20.13
C HIS A 65 -8.06 5.28 18.82
N ILE A 66 -6.85 4.72 18.85
CA ILE A 66 -5.97 4.62 17.68
C ILE A 66 -5.59 3.15 17.52
N GLU A 67 -6.01 2.56 16.41
CA GLU A 67 -5.77 1.16 16.08
C GLU A 67 -4.89 1.05 14.84
N GLY A 68 -3.85 0.22 14.92
CA GLY A 68 -2.93 -0.03 13.81
C GLY A 68 -3.31 -1.25 12.97
N LEU A 69 -2.90 -1.22 11.70
CA LEU A 69 -3.06 -2.31 10.76
C LEU A 69 -1.90 -2.27 9.75
N ASP A 70 -1.35 -3.44 9.39
CA ASP A 70 -0.28 -3.61 8.40
C ASP A 70 -0.83 -4.47 7.24
N VAL A 71 -0.81 -3.94 6.02
CA VAL A 71 -1.26 -4.64 4.81
C VAL A 71 -0.08 -5.37 4.18
N ARG A 72 -0.20 -6.67 3.98
CA ARG A 72 0.86 -7.49 3.41
C ARG A 72 0.95 -7.31 1.89
N SER A 73 2.17 -7.15 1.40
CA SER A 73 2.46 -7.19 -0.05
C SER A 73 1.62 -6.21 -0.88
N THR A 74 1.41 -5.00 -0.40
CA THR A 74 0.53 -3.96 -0.94
C THR A 74 0.63 -3.76 -2.45
N TYR A 75 1.83 -3.70 -2.99
CA TYR A 75 2.01 -3.48 -4.42
C TYR A 75 1.45 -4.60 -5.30
N LEU A 76 1.34 -5.83 -4.77
CA LEU A 76 0.79 -6.96 -5.51
C LEU A 76 -0.73 -6.87 -5.73
N TYR A 77 -1.41 -5.94 -5.07
CA TYR A 77 -2.84 -5.69 -5.28
C TYR A 77 -3.10 -4.65 -6.36
N GLY A 78 -2.15 -3.76 -6.64
CA GLY A 78 -2.27 -2.72 -7.66
C GLY A 78 -2.28 -3.33 -9.06
N LYS A 79 -3.40 -3.21 -9.79
CA LYS A 79 -3.49 -3.68 -11.17
C LYS A 79 -2.70 -2.75 -12.08
N LEU A 80 -1.94 -3.33 -13.01
CA LEU A 80 -1.23 -2.57 -14.04
C LEU A 80 -2.09 -2.50 -15.30
N ASP A 81 -2.20 -1.31 -15.85
CA ASP A 81 -2.86 -1.06 -17.13
C ASP A 81 -1.86 -1.16 -18.29
N GLU A 82 -0.57 -0.97 -18.02
CA GLU A 82 0.48 -1.01 -19.03
C GLU A 82 0.99 -2.45 -19.26
N GLU A 83 1.43 -2.70 -20.47
CA GLU A 83 2.08 -3.97 -20.85
C GLU A 83 3.55 -4.00 -20.40
N ILE A 84 3.82 -4.59 -19.25
CA ILE A 84 5.16 -4.72 -18.69
C ILE A 84 5.63 -6.16 -18.75
N TYR A 85 6.83 -6.35 -19.29
CA TYR A 85 7.47 -7.66 -19.40
C TYR A 85 8.73 -7.74 -18.55
N MET A 86 8.83 -8.79 -17.75
CA MET A 86 9.95 -9.04 -16.85
C MET A 86 10.62 -10.38 -17.17
N LYS A 87 11.93 -10.46 -17.03
CA LYS A 87 12.65 -11.75 -17.09
C LYS A 87 12.17 -12.67 -15.97
N GLN A 88 12.17 -13.98 -16.24
CA GLN A 88 11.95 -14.95 -15.18
C GLN A 88 13.01 -14.78 -14.08
N PRO A 89 12.60 -14.83 -12.78
CA PRO A 89 13.52 -14.66 -11.67
C PRO A 89 14.59 -15.76 -11.66
N LYS A 90 15.82 -15.38 -11.30
CA LYS A 90 16.92 -16.34 -11.15
C LYS A 90 16.54 -17.43 -10.13
N GLY A 91 16.71 -18.70 -10.52
CA GLY A 91 16.34 -19.85 -9.71
C GLY A 91 14.88 -20.34 -9.89
N PHE A 92 14.04 -19.57 -10.61
CA PHE A 92 12.62 -19.89 -10.83
C PHE A 92 12.25 -19.91 -12.31
N ALA A 93 13.24 -19.98 -13.20
CA ALA A 93 12.97 -20.13 -14.62
C ALA A 93 12.33 -21.50 -14.90
N VAL A 94 11.26 -21.50 -15.68
CA VAL A 94 10.56 -22.75 -16.06
C VAL A 94 11.42 -23.53 -17.02
N LYS A 95 11.75 -24.78 -16.67
CA LYS A 95 12.60 -25.67 -17.47
C LYS A 95 12.04 -25.83 -18.90
N GLY A 96 12.89 -25.61 -19.90
CA GLY A 96 12.53 -25.61 -21.31
C GLY A 96 11.80 -24.36 -21.81
N GLN A 97 11.57 -23.39 -20.96
CA GLN A 97 10.93 -22.10 -21.29
C GLN A 97 11.76 -20.89 -20.82
N GLU A 98 13.06 -21.05 -20.64
CA GLU A 98 13.96 -20.03 -20.12
C GLU A 98 14.00 -18.78 -21.01
N HIS A 99 13.68 -18.92 -22.31
CA HIS A 99 13.57 -17.83 -23.28
C HIS A 99 12.28 -17.01 -23.14
N LYS A 100 11.28 -17.50 -22.39
CA LYS A 100 10.02 -16.78 -22.16
C LYS A 100 10.17 -15.73 -21.10
N VAL A 101 9.35 -14.69 -21.21
CA VAL A 101 9.26 -13.58 -20.25
C VAL A 101 7.91 -13.61 -19.54
N LEU A 102 7.86 -13.00 -18.36
CA LEU A 102 6.63 -12.82 -17.59
C LEU A 102 5.96 -11.52 -18.02
N HIS A 103 4.67 -11.57 -18.29
CA HIS A 103 3.83 -10.39 -18.45
C HIS A 103 3.24 -10.06 -17.08
N LEU A 104 3.63 -8.93 -16.51
CA LEU A 104 3.14 -8.50 -15.21
C LEU A 104 1.70 -7.97 -15.34
N LYS A 105 0.81 -8.46 -14.48
CA LYS A 105 -0.59 -8.04 -14.40
C LYS A 105 -0.85 -7.12 -13.20
N TYR A 106 0.03 -7.19 -12.22
CA TYR A 106 -0.06 -6.45 -10.97
C TYR A 106 1.27 -5.78 -10.68
N GLY A 107 1.22 -4.76 -9.86
CA GLY A 107 2.41 -4.08 -9.37
C GLY A 107 3.38 -5.03 -8.67
N LEU A 108 4.64 -4.69 -8.72
CA LEU A 108 5.70 -5.42 -8.05
C LEU A 108 6.70 -4.41 -7.50
N TYR A 109 7.35 -4.74 -6.38
CA TYR A 109 8.38 -3.91 -5.79
C TYR A 109 9.43 -3.51 -6.83
N GLY A 110 9.76 -2.22 -6.86
CA GLY A 110 10.72 -1.64 -7.78
C GLY A 110 10.14 -1.10 -9.10
N LEU A 111 8.87 -1.36 -9.44
CA LEU A 111 8.20 -0.67 -10.54
C LEU A 111 7.87 0.77 -10.14
N LYS A 112 8.08 1.71 -11.06
CA LYS A 112 7.85 3.15 -10.82
C LYS A 112 6.39 3.47 -10.50
N GLN A 113 5.44 2.84 -11.18
CA GLN A 113 4.00 3.05 -10.99
C GLN A 113 3.34 2.14 -9.94
N ALA A 114 4.10 1.25 -9.29
CA ALA A 114 3.49 0.32 -8.32
C ALA A 114 2.77 1.03 -7.17
N GLY A 115 3.34 2.15 -6.70
CA GLY A 115 2.72 2.97 -5.66
C GLY A 115 1.39 3.56 -6.10
N LEU A 116 1.32 4.12 -7.31
CA LEU A 116 0.09 4.69 -7.88
C LEU A 116 -0.99 3.61 -8.05
N ALA A 117 -0.63 2.48 -8.67
CA ALA A 117 -1.57 1.37 -8.89
C ALA A 117 -2.14 0.82 -7.57
N TRP A 118 -1.31 0.75 -6.52
CA TRP A 118 -1.76 0.41 -5.17
C TRP A 118 -2.71 1.47 -4.61
N TRP A 119 -2.33 2.75 -4.65
CA TRP A 119 -3.16 3.83 -4.12
C TRP A 119 -4.53 3.89 -4.80
N GLU A 120 -4.61 3.73 -6.10
CA GLU A 120 -5.88 3.69 -6.85
C GLU A 120 -6.77 2.53 -6.38
N THR A 121 -6.17 1.36 -6.20
CA THR A 121 -6.86 0.16 -5.72
C THR A 121 -7.36 0.35 -4.29
N LEU A 122 -6.51 0.90 -3.40
CA LEU A 122 -6.87 1.24 -2.02
C LEU A 122 -7.99 2.28 -1.98
N ASN A 123 -7.87 3.39 -2.73
CA ASN A 123 -8.85 4.47 -2.76
C ASN A 123 -10.23 3.97 -3.18
N LYS A 124 -10.28 3.08 -4.18
CA LYS A 124 -11.53 2.42 -4.59
C LYS A 124 -12.11 1.59 -3.43
N SER A 125 -11.30 0.74 -2.81
CA SER A 125 -11.74 -0.09 -1.68
C SER A 125 -12.21 0.74 -0.49
N MET A 126 -11.52 1.84 -0.17
CA MET A 126 -11.93 2.76 0.90
C MET A 126 -13.28 3.40 0.58
N LYS A 127 -13.54 3.81 -0.68
CA LYS A 127 -14.84 4.32 -1.10
C LYS A 127 -15.94 3.27 -0.98
N ASP A 128 -15.66 2.04 -1.38
CA ASP A 128 -16.61 0.91 -1.26
C ASP A 128 -16.96 0.62 0.21
N LEU A 129 -16.03 0.88 1.14
CA LEU A 129 -16.26 0.82 2.59
C LEU A 129 -16.95 2.08 3.16
N GLY A 130 -17.29 3.08 2.34
CA GLY A 130 -17.98 4.29 2.75
C GLY A 130 -17.08 5.43 3.23
N PHE A 131 -15.80 5.37 2.96
CA PHE A 131 -14.87 6.47 3.24
C PHE A 131 -14.87 7.53 2.13
N GLU A 132 -14.64 8.76 2.52
CA GLU A 132 -14.32 9.87 1.63
C GLU A 132 -12.84 10.24 1.77
N CYS A 133 -12.13 10.32 0.64
CA CYS A 133 -10.74 10.77 0.62
C CYS A 133 -10.67 12.28 0.91
N LEU A 134 -9.77 12.70 1.80
CA LEU A 134 -9.56 14.10 2.12
C LEU A 134 -8.87 14.82 0.94
N LYS A 135 -9.42 15.99 0.54
CA LYS A 135 -8.91 16.73 -0.63
C LYS A 135 -7.52 17.34 -0.42
N SER A 136 -7.19 17.72 0.82
CA SER A 136 -5.88 18.32 1.16
C SER A 136 -4.77 17.30 1.33
N ASP A 137 -5.09 16.05 1.64
CA ASP A 137 -4.14 14.95 1.76
C ASP A 137 -4.85 13.65 1.36
N ALA A 138 -4.52 13.12 0.20
CA ALA A 138 -5.18 11.97 -0.39
C ALA A 138 -4.81 10.62 0.28
N SER A 139 -4.00 10.65 1.33
CA SER A 139 -3.68 9.49 2.18
C SER A 139 -4.52 9.45 3.46
N ILE A 140 -5.43 10.42 3.62
CA ILE A 140 -6.39 10.51 4.73
C ILE A 140 -7.79 10.21 4.22
N PHE A 141 -8.48 9.32 4.91
CA PHE A 141 -9.83 8.90 4.59
C PHE A 141 -10.75 9.11 5.78
N LEU A 142 -11.91 9.70 5.52
CA LEU A 142 -12.90 10.07 6.53
C LEU A 142 -14.12 9.18 6.39
N TYR A 143 -14.44 8.41 7.41
CA TYR A 143 -15.72 7.71 7.50
C TYR A 143 -16.73 8.54 8.28
N LYS A 144 -17.88 8.81 7.67
CA LYS A 144 -18.94 9.61 8.25
C LYS A 144 -20.18 8.79 8.56
N ARG A 145 -20.74 8.99 9.73
CA ARG A 145 -22.03 8.41 10.12
C ARG A 145 -22.98 9.55 10.48
N LYS A 146 -24.14 9.63 9.83
CA LYS A 146 -25.11 10.72 10.03
C LYS A 146 -24.49 12.14 9.87
N GLY A 147 -23.59 12.30 8.90
CA GLY A 147 -22.93 13.59 8.61
C GLY A 147 -21.74 13.94 9.53
N THR A 148 -21.49 13.17 10.59
CA THR A 148 -20.36 13.41 11.49
C THR A 148 -19.23 12.43 11.19
N THR A 149 -17.98 12.91 11.13
CA THR A 149 -16.79 12.04 11.00
C THR A 149 -16.66 11.19 12.26
N THR A 150 -16.69 9.87 12.09
CA THR A 150 -16.62 8.92 13.21
C THR A 150 -15.36 8.09 13.22
N VAL A 151 -14.70 7.92 12.05
CA VAL A 151 -13.39 7.30 11.95
C VAL A 151 -12.56 8.04 10.91
N VAL A 152 -11.29 8.25 11.22
CA VAL A 152 -10.27 8.75 10.31
C VAL A 152 -9.28 7.63 10.08
N ALA A 153 -9.04 7.28 8.83
CA ALA A 153 -7.98 6.36 8.46
C ALA A 153 -6.82 7.14 7.83
N ILE A 154 -5.61 6.87 8.32
CA ILE A 154 -4.34 7.43 7.86
C ILE A 154 -3.58 6.28 7.23
N VAL A 155 -3.21 6.38 5.96
CA VAL A 155 -2.52 5.28 5.26
C VAL A 155 -1.18 5.73 4.73
N TYR A 156 -0.16 4.96 5.03
CA TYR A 156 1.19 5.11 4.49
C TYR A 156 1.65 3.78 3.89
N ILE A 157 1.47 3.62 2.58
CA ILE A 157 1.80 2.41 1.82
C ILE A 157 1.11 1.16 2.39
N ASP A 158 1.79 0.44 3.28
CA ASP A 158 1.36 -0.80 3.94
C ASP A 158 0.84 -0.56 5.37
N ASP A 159 1.23 0.54 6.00
CA ASP A 159 0.81 0.91 7.35
C ASP A 159 -0.48 1.73 7.33
N ALA A 160 -1.42 1.39 8.19
CA ALA A 160 -2.66 2.15 8.38
C ALA A 160 -2.99 2.35 9.86
N LEU A 161 -3.43 3.57 10.20
CA LEU A 161 -4.04 3.90 11.49
C LEU A 161 -5.53 4.18 11.29
N PHE A 162 -6.35 3.67 12.20
CA PHE A 162 -7.77 3.97 12.29
C PHE A 162 -8.05 4.68 13.61
N CYS A 163 -8.45 5.93 13.55
CA CYS A 163 -8.64 6.80 14.71
C CYS A 163 -10.11 7.21 14.85
N GLY A 164 -10.64 7.18 16.07
CA GLY A 164 -12.02 7.63 16.32
C GLY A 164 -12.47 7.46 17.78
N PRO A 165 -13.60 8.08 18.17
CA PRO A 165 -14.09 8.06 19.54
C PRO A 165 -14.72 6.70 19.95
N ASP A 166 -15.16 5.88 18.98
CA ASP A 166 -15.84 4.60 19.25
C ASP A 166 -15.03 3.42 18.74
N ILE A 167 -14.41 2.69 19.67
CA ILE A 167 -13.60 1.51 19.38
C ILE A 167 -14.41 0.41 18.67
N LYS A 168 -15.70 0.29 18.92
CA LYS A 168 -16.55 -0.72 18.28
C LYS A 168 -16.66 -0.43 16.77
N THR A 169 -16.94 0.82 16.40
CA THR A 169 -17.00 1.24 15.00
C THR A 169 -15.63 1.05 14.31
N ILE A 170 -14.51 1.37 14.98
CA ILE A 170 -13.18 1.14 14.43
C ILE A 170 -12.95 -0.35 14.13
N LYS A 171 -13.26 -1.24 15.08
CA LYS A 171 -13.09 -2.69 14.91
C LYS A 171 -13.99 -3.26 13.81
N GLU A 172 -15.22 -2.79 13.69
CA GLU A 172 -16.14 -3.17 12.60
C GLU A 172 -15.54 -2.79 11.23
N ILE A 173 -15.02 -1.57 11.10
CA ILE A 173 -14.38 -1.08 9.87
C ILE A 173 -13.09 -1.85 9.56
N LYS A 174 -12.21 -2.04 10.55
CA LYS A 174 -10.98 -2.85 10.37
C LYS A 174 -11.33 -4.26 9.89
N ALA A 175 -12.30 -4.91 10.51
CA ALA A 175 -12.74 -6.24 10.10
C ALA A 175 -13.29 -6.27 8.66
N ALA A 176 -14.00 -5.23 8.24
CA ALA A 176 -14.46 -5.10 6.86
C ALA A 176 -13.28 -4.87 5.90
N PHE A 177 -12.32 -4.02 6.26
CA PHE A 177 -11.11 -3.77 5.47
C PHE A 177 -10.28 -5.06 5.30
N MET A 178 -10.08 -5.84 6.37
CA MET A 178 -9.33 -7.09 6.36
C MET A 178 -9.99 -8.20 5.53
N LYS A 179 -11.24 -8.06 5.11
CA LYS A 179 -11.88 -8.99 4.15
C LYS A 179 -11.41 -8.75 2.71
N HIS A 180 -10.93 -7.56 2.41
CA HIS A 180 -10.44 -7.19 1.07
C HIS A 180 -8.93 -7.46 0.91
N TRP A 181 -8.17 -7.40 2.01
CA TRP A 181 -6.71 -7.42 2.00
C TRP A 181 -6.15 -8.39 3.03
N GLU A 182 -5.06 -9.06 2.69
CA GLU A 182 -4.30 -9.81 3.69
C GLU A 182 -3.59 -8.82 4.61
N CYS A 183 -4.06 -8.71 5.85
CA CYS A 183 -3.57 -7.76 6.82
C CYS A 183 -3.14 -8.44 8.11
N ARG A 184 -2.22 -7.79 8.81
CA ARG A 184 -1.90 -8.06 10.21
C ARG A 184 -2.59 -7.01 11.08
N ASP A 185 -3.47 -7.42 11.97
CA ASP A 185 -4.03 -6.53 12.99
C ASP A 185 -2.98 -6.27 14.08
N LEU A 186 -2.63 -5.01 14.27
CA LEU A 186 -1.64 -4.59 15.26
C LEU A 186 -2.29 -4.20 16.61
N GLY A 187 -3.65 -4.16 16.67
CA GLY A 187 -4.37 -3.69 17.84
C GLY A 187 -4.16 -2.20 18.12
N PRO A 188 -4.18 -1.78 19.41
CA PRO A 188 -3.86 -0.39 19.79
C PRO A 188 -2.48 -0.01 19.27
N ALA A 189 -2.42 1.11 18.54
CA ALA A 189 -1.19 1.56 17.89
C ALA A 189 -0.18 2.01 18.96
N LYS A 190 1.03 1.45 18.92
CA LYS A 190 2.15 1.81 19.80
C LYS A 190 3.22 2.60 19.04
N GLU A 191 3.25 2.45 17.74
CA GLU A 191 4.21 3.07 16.84
C GLU A 191 3.57 3.32 15.49
N PHE A 192 3.93 4.41 14.82
CA PHE A 192 3.62 4.69 13.44
C PHE A 192 4.73 5.52 12.82
N LEU A 193 5.29 5.08 11.68
CA LEU A 193 6.39 5.75 10.98
C LEU A 193 7.56 6.14 11.93
N HIS A 194 7.97 5.22 12.79
CA HIS A 194 9.01 5.40 13.82
C HIS A 194 8.67 6.44 14.92
N MET A 195 7.41 6.88 15.00
CA MET A 195 6.91 7.69 16.11
C MET A 195 6.24 6.78 17.14
N ASN A 196 6.66 6.91 18.42
CA ASN A 196 5.99 6.22 19.51
C ASN A 196 4.65 6.91 19.84
N ILE A 197 3.59 6.12 19.97
CA ILE A 197 2.25 6.56 20.38
C ILE A 197 2.01 6.06 21.81
N GLN A 198 1.79 7.00 22.74
CA GLN A 198 1.57 6.73 24.18
C GLN A 198 0.20 7.21 24.62
#